data_2529eb12d47086a85031c4f469da5697
#
_entry.id   2529eb12d47086a85031c4f469da5697
#
_cell.length_a   1.000
_cell.length_b   1.000
_cell.length_c   1.000
_cell.angle_alpha   90.00
_cell.angle_beta   90.00
_cell.angle_gamma   90.00
#
_symmetry.space_group_name_H-M   'P 1'
#
loop_
_entity.id
_entity.type
_entity.pdbx_description
1 polymer ?
#
loop_
_entity_poly.entity_id
_entity_poly.type
_entity_poly.pdbx_seq_one_letter_code
_entity_poly.pdbx_strand_id
1 'polypeptide(L)'
;DGSSSLAMLNEIQKRSKVPVIIDADIERGLGQRFSSGTDFPPLMAITATGIPNNAYEVGRIVAEESRAAGVQWNLSPVVDVNNNPLNPIINTRSFSESPDIVSEFSLEYIKGLQDHGMIATAKHFPGHGDTQTDSHSSLAMIPSDSSRLWSVELKPFVKVAKAGVDAIMIAHVHAPDFQPESDNPATLSKFWVTNILRKKIGFEGIIITDGMGMGGVTKNYADDYAIIETVKAGCDVIIQN
;
A
#
# COMPACT_ATOMS: atom_id res chain seq x y z
N ASP A 1 -1.39 -15.09 -20.32
CA ASP A 1 -2.53 -14.93 -21.22
C ASP A 1 -3.76 -14.62 -20.38
N GLY A 2 -4.38 -13.43 -20.59
CA GLY A 2 -5.52 -12.96 -19.80
C GLY A 2 -6.70 -13.93 -19.75
N SER A 3 -6.94 -14.67 -20.82
CA SER A 3 -8.04 -15.66 -20.89
C SER A 3 -7.82 -16.85 -19.93
N SER A 4 -6.59 -17.31 -19.76
CA SER A 4 -6.27 -18.40 -18.83
C SER A 4 -6.39 -17.96 -17.37
N SER A 5 -5.99 -16.73 -17.05
CA SER A 5 -6.14 -16.16 -15.71
C SER A 5 -7.60 -15.96 -15.31
N LEU A 6 -8.43 -15.43 -16.21
CA LEU A 6 -9.88 -15.29 -16.00
C LEU A 6 -10.56 -16.65 -15.78
N ALA A 7 -10.20 -17.66 -16.57
CA ALA A 7 -10.74 -19.01 -16.41
C ALA A 7 -10.37 -19.59 -15.04
N MET A 8 -9.13 -19.39 -14.59
CA MET A 8 -8.64 -19.84 -13.27
C MET A 8 -9.39 -19.13 -12.13
N LEU A 9 -9.55 -17.80 -12.18
CA LEU A 9 -10.27 -17.04 -11.16
C LEU A 9 -11.74 -17.48 -11.07
N ASN A 10 -12.40 -17.70 -12.21
CA ASN A 10 -13.76 -18.22 -12.25
C ASN A 10 -13.86 -19.63 -11.63
N GLU A 11 -12.88 -20.48 -11.87
CA GLU A 11 -12.86 -21.84 -11.31
C GLU A 11 -12.64 -21.81 -9.78
N ILE A 12 -11.77 -20.91 -9.28
CA ILE A 12 -11.59 -20.69 -7.83
C ILE A 12 -12.92 -20.25 -7.20
N GLN A 13 -13.62 -19.29 -7.78
CA GLN A 13 -14.90 -18.82 -7.27
C GLN A 13 -15.96 -19.93 -7.26
N LYS A 14 -16.05 -20.75 -8.31
CA LYS A 14 -17.00 -21.89 -8.38
C LYS A 14 -16.75 -22.95 -7.31
N ARG A 15 -15.49 -23.22 -6.97
CA ARG A 15 -15.10 -24.22 -5.96
C ARG A 15 -15.22 -23.72 -4.54
N SER A 16 -15.18 -22.42 -4.34
CA SER A 16 -15.22 -21.80 -3.02
C SER A 16 -16.63 -21.81 -2.46
N LYS A 17 -16.81 -22.36 -1.23
CA LYS A 17 -18.10 -22.31 -0.51
C LYS A 17 -18.50 -20.90 -0.09
N VAL A 18 -17.50 -20.07 0.18
CA VAL A 18 -17.63 -18.64 0.48
C VAL A 18 -16.90 -17.91 -0.64
N PRO A 19 -17.49 -16.90 -1.28
CA PRO A 19 -16.79 -16.13 -2.31
C PRO A 19 -15.47 -15.59 -1.79
N VAL A 20 -14.39 -15.74 -2.58
CA VAL A 20 -13.08 -15.19 -2.23
C VAL A 20 -12.92 -13.80 -2.83
N ILE A 21 -12.25 -12.91 -2.10
CA ILE A 21 -11.82 -11.62 -2.59
C ILE A 21 -10.47 -11.83 -3.27
N ILE A 22 -10.36 -11.44 -4.52
CA ILE A 22 -9.12 -11.49 -5.29
C ILE A 22 -8.46 -10.13 -5.21
N ASP A 23 -7.23 -10.09 -4.74
CA ASP A 23 -6.40 -8.88 -4.74
C ASP A 23 -5.31 -8.92 -5.81
N ALA A 24 -4.78 -7.74 -6.13
CA ALA A 24 -3.61 -7.61 -6.99
C ALA A 24 -2.95 -6.23 -6.83
N ASP A 25 -1.62 -6.19 -7.07
CA ASP A 25 -0.88 -4.94 -7.25
C ASP A 25 -1.12 -4.37 -8.65
N ILE A 26 -2.04 -3.44 -8.78
CA ILE A 26 -2.38 -2.76 -10.03
C ILE A 26 -2.19 -1.25 -9.81
N GLU A 27 -0.93 -0.81 -9.79
CA GLU A 27 -0.59 0.58 -9.43
C GLU A 27 -0.85 1.57 -10.58
N ARG A 28 -0.68 1.12 -11.83
CA ARG A 28 -0.77 1.97 -13.01
C ARG A 28 -1.58 1.33 -14.15
N GLY A 29 -2.57 0.54 -13.82
CA GLY A 29 -3.45 -0.08 -14.81
C GLY A 29 -3.38 -1.59 -14.87
N LEU A 30 -4.46 -2.20 -15.33
CA LEU A 30 -4.58 -3.65 -15.45
C LEU A 30 -3.51 -4.25 -16.37
N GLY A 31 -2.99 -3.45 -17.32
CA GLY A 31 -1.91 -3.85 -18.24
C GLY A 31 -0.63 -4.32 -17.56
N GLN A 32 -0.39 -3.92 -16.29
CA GLN A 32 0.72 -4.46 -15.50
C GLN A 32 0.60 -5.98 -15.24
N ARG A 33 -0.60 -6.53 -15.24
CA ARG A 33 -0.89 -7.94 -14.91
C ARG A 33 -1.51 -8.71 -16.06
N PHE A 34 -2.27 -8.03 -16.92
CA PHE A 34 -3.00 -8.62 -18.03
C PHE A 34 -2.68 -7.86 -19.32
N SER A 35 -2.15 -8.55 -20.32
CA SER A 35 -1.71 -7.93 -21.59
C SER A 35 -2.81 -7.20 -22.38
N SER A 36 -4.08 -7.44 -22.05
CA SER A 36 -5.25 -6.79 -22.67
C SER A 36 -5.75 -5.57 -21.88
N GLY A 37 -5.19 -5.28 -20.70
CA GLY A 37 -5.57 -4.14 -19.88
C GLY A 37 -4.84 -2.85 -20.27
N THR A 38 -5.37 -1.72 -19.84
CA THR A 38 -4.72 -0.42 -19.99
C THR A 38 -3.48 -0.34 -19.11
N ASP A 39 -2.36 0.15 -19.66
CA ASP A 39 -1.12 0.42 -18.94
C ASP A 39 -0.87 1.95 -18.95
N PHE A 40 -1.05 2.58 -17.81
CA PHE A 40 -0.80 4.01 -17.63
C PHE A 40 0.68 4.26 -17.31
N PRO A 41 1.16 5.50 -17.50
CA PRO A 41 2.48 5.88 -17.02
C PRO A 41 2.53 5.83 -15.48
N PRO A 42 3.74 5.83 -14.88
CA PRO A 42 3.90 5.88 -13.42
C PRO A 42 3.14 7.04 -12.77
N LEU A 43 2.74 6.89 -11.51
CA LEU A 43 1.92 7.89 -10.78
C LEU A 43 2.55 9.30 -10.78
N MET A 44 3.88 9.39 -10.69
CA MET A 44 4.59 10.67 -10.78
C MET A 44 4.37 11.38 -12.12
N ALA A 45 4.21 10.65 -13.22
CA ALA A 45 3.91 11.25 -14.53
C ALA A 45 2.46 11.74 -14.62
N ILE A 46 1.52 11.11 -13.90
CA ILE A 46 0.14 11.60 -13.78
C ILE A 46 0.14 12.93 -13.04
N THR A 47 0.90 13.02 -11.95
CA THR A 47 1.07 14.27 -11.17
C THR A 47 1.68 15.40 -12.02
N ALA A 48 2.60 15.09 -12.91
CA ALA A 48 3.22 16.07 -13.80
C ALA A 48 2.23 16.79 -14.74
N THR A 49 1.01 16.27 -14.88
CA THR A 49 -0.08 16.96 -15.60
C THR A 49 -0.60 18.18 -14.85
N GLY A 50 -0.37 18.27 -13.53
CA GLY A 50 -0.90 19.32 -12.67
C GLY A 50 -2.43 19.26 -12.47
N ILE A 51 -3.09 18.17 -12.88
CA ILE A 51 -4.56 18.02 -12.85
C ILE A 51 -4.92 16.82 -11.98
N PRO A 52 -5.31 17.02 -10.71
CA PRO A 52 -5.65 15.92 -9.78
C PRO A 52 -6.75 14.99 -10.30
N ASN A 53 -7.73 15.53 -11.05
CA ASN A 53 -8.79 14.73 -11.66
C ASN A 53 -8.26 13.64 -12.62
N ASN A 54 -7.06 13.80 -13.17
CA ASN A 54 -6.45 12.72 -13.96
C ASN A 54 -6.15 11.49 -13.12
N ALA A 55 -5.81 11.65 -11.84
CA ALA A 55 -5.64 10.53 -10.93
C ALA A 55 -6.98 9.82 -10.65
N TYR A 56 -8.07 10.58 -10.48
CA TYR A 56 -9.42 10.01 -10.38
C TYR A 56 -9.77 9.15 -11.61
N GLU A 57 -9.57 9.68 -12.81
CA GLU A 57 -9.87 8.97 -14.06
C GLU A 57 -9.02 7.68 -14.22
N VAL A 58 -7.75 7.72 -13.81
CA VAL A 58 -6.90 6.51 -13.77
C VAL A 58 -7.47 5.49 -12.79
N GLY A 59 -7.79 5.92 -11.55
CA GLY A 59 -8.40 5.04 -10.54
C GLY A 59 -9.71 4.42 -11.03
N ARG A 60 -10.57 5.21 -11.68
CA ARG A 60 -11.84 4.75 -12.29
C ARG A 60 -11.60 3.64 -13.33
N ILE A 61 -10.70 3.88 -14.29
CA ILE A 61 -10.42 2.91 -15.36
C ILE A 61 -9.79 1.64 -14.77
N VAL A 62 -8.86 1.79 -13.82
CA VAL A 62 -8.28 0.65 -13.09
C VAL A 62 -9.36 -0.18 -12.41
N ALA A 63 -10.32 0.45 -11.74
CA ALA A 63 -11.41 -0.26 -11.07
C ALA A 63 -12.30 -1.00 -12.07
N GLU A 64 -12.75 -0.32 -13.11
CA GLU A 64 -13.66 -0.90 -14.13
C GLU A 64 -13.02 -2.12 -14.81
N GLU A 65 -11.77 -1.99 -15.30
CA GLU A 65 -11.07 -3.08 -15.96
C GLU A 65 -10.75 -4.24 -15.01
N SER A 66 -10.26 -3.94 -13.80
CA SER A 66 -9.87 -4.96 -12.84
C SER A 66 -11.07 -5.75 -12.34
N ARG A 67 -12.18 -5.08 -12.06
CA ARG A 67 -13.43 -5.75 -11.68
C ARG A 67 -13.98 -6.64 -12.80
N ALA A 68 -13.90 -6.18 -14.05
CA ALA A 68 -14.25 -7.00 -15.21
C ALA A 68 -13.34 -8.24 -15.35
N ALA A 69 -12.08 -8.12 -14.91
CA ALA A 69 -11.12 -9.23 -14.84
C ALA A 69 -11.29 -10.12 -13.60
N GLY A 70 -12.25 -9.83 -12.69
CA GLY A 70 -12.51 -10.63 -11.51
C GLY A 70 -11.63 -10.30 -10.29
N VAL A 71 -10.98 -9.12 -10.29
CA VAL A 71 -10.21 -8.58 -9.14
C VAL A 71 -11.09 -7.58 -8.40
N GLN A 72 -11.24 -7.72 -7.08
CA GLN A 72 -12.08 -6.85 -6.26
C GLN A 72 -11.28 -5.91 -5.36
N TRP A 73 -10.02 -6.22 -5.10
CA TRP A 73 -9.16 -5.47 -4.19
C TRP A 73 -7.86 -5.06 -4.86
N ASN A 74 -7.60 -3.76 -4.93
CA ASN A 74 -6.35 -3.23 -5.47
C ASN A 74 -5.39 -2.83 -4.34
N LEU A 75 -4.21 -3.42 -4.33
CA LEU A 75 -3.13 -3.06 -3.41
C LEU A 75 -2.42 -1.77 -3.90
N SER A 76 -3.18 -0.69 -4.06
CA SER A 76 -2.78 0.62 -4.60
C SER A 76 -3.76 1.70 -4.13
N PRO A 77 -3.34 3.00 -4.06
CA PRO A 77 -2.09 3.59 -4.57
C PRO A 77 -0.92 3.57 -3.58
N VAL A 78 0.27 3.84 -4.12
CA VAL A 78 1.45 4.23 -3.34
C VAL A 78 1.28 5.67 -2.87
N VAL A 79 1.23 5.88 -1.54
CA VAL A 79 1.09 7.21 -0.91
C VAL A 79 2.37 7.63 -0.16
N ASP A 80 3.46 6.90 -0.39
CA ASP A 80 4.79 7.29 0.10
C ASP A 80 5.24 8.61 -0.53
N VAL A 81 5.94 9.43 0.25
CA VAL A 81 6.54 10.70 -0.22
C VAL A 81 7.96 10.42 -0.70
N ASN A 82 8.24 10.53 -1.99
CA ASN A 82 9.55 10.21 -2.58
C ASN A 82 10.56 11.35 -2.37
N ASN A 83 10.94 11.62 -1.14
CA ASN A 83 11.82 12.72 -0.75
C ASN A 83 13.30 12.35 -0.73
N ASN A 84 13.66 11.09 -0.97
CA ASN A 84 15.03 10.62 -1.05
C ASN A 84 15.36 10.15 -2.48
N PRO A 85 16.23 10.85 -3.21
CA PRO A 85 16.60 10.47 -4.57
C PRO A 85 17.38 9.15 -4.66
N LEU A 86 17.89 8.64 -3.52
CA LEU A 86 18.58 7.34 -3.44
C LEU A 86 17.63 6.20 -3.10
N ASN A 87 16.34 6.46 -2.95
CA ASN A 87 15.36 5.40 -2.66
C ASN A 87 15.28 4.40 -3.82
N PRO A 88 15.54 3.11 -3.58
CA PRO A 88 15.61 2.12 -4.65
C PRO A 88 14.25 1.57 -5.09
N ILE A 89 13.18 1.75 -4.29
CA ILE A 89 11.92 1.02 -4.47
C ILE A 89 10.71 1.91 -4.76
N ILE A 90 10.61 3.12 -4.18
CA ILE A 90 9.44 3.99 -4.36
C ILE A 90 9.58 4.78 -5.66
N ASN A 91 10.53 5.68 -5.77
CA ASN A 91 10.85 6.37 -7.00
C ASN A 91 9.58 6.92 -7.71
N THR A 92 9.41 6.67 -9.01
CA THR A 92 8.27 7.13 -9.82
C THR A 92 6.94 6.44 -9.50
N ARG A 93 6.93 5.43 -8.61
CA ARG A 93 5.69 4.83 -8.06
C ARG A 93 4.94 5.81 -7.15
N SER A 94 5.63 6.74 -6.50
CA SER A 94 5.02 7.83 -5.75
C SER A 94 4.41 8.88 -6.68
N PHE A 95 3.42 9.61 -6.18
CA PHE A 95 2.90 10.79 -6.88
C PHE A 95 3.89 11.96 -6.87
N SER A 96 4.65 12.17 -5.78
CA SER A 96 5.56 13.33 -5.65
C SER A 96 6.55 13.20 -4.49
N GLU A 97 7.49 14.13 -4.44
CA GLU A 97 8.34 14.44 -3.29
C GLU A 97 7.65 15.37 -2.26
N SER A 98 6.51 15.98 -2.63
CA SER A 98 5.73 16.85 -1.77
C SER A 98 4.60 16.08 -1.08
N PRO A 99 4.53 16.08 0.27
CA PRO A 99 3.47 15.38 1.00
C PRO A 99 2.06 15.95 0.74
N ASP A 100 1.96 17.23 0.35
CA ASP A 100 0.68 17.83 -0.02
C ASP A 100 0.19 17.34 -1.38
N ILE A 101 1.07 17.30 -2.36
CA ILE A 101 0.77 16.79 -3.71
C ILE A 101 0.45 15.30 -3.65
N VAL A 102 1.26 14.50 -2.92
CA VAL A 102 0.96 13.07 -2.69
C VAL A 102 -0.44 12.91 -2.10
N SER A 103 -0.78 13.70 -1.07
CA SER A 103 -2.10 13.63 -0.44
C SER A 103 -3.22 13.95 -1.43
N GLU A 104 -3.10 15.03 -2.20
CA GLU A 104 -4.11 15.48 -3.15
C GLU A 104 -4.39 14.44 -4.24
N PHE A 105 -3.34 13.99 -4.92
CA PHE A 105 -3.49 13.02 -6.01
C PHE A 105 -3.88 11.63 -5.52
N SER A 106 -3.41 11.21 -4.33
CA SER A 106 -3.83 9.94 -3.73
C SER A 106 -5.31 9.92 -3.40
N LEU A 107 -5.86 11.01 -2.86
CA LEU A 107 -7.28 11.13 -2.56
C LEU A 107 -8.13 10.96 -3.82
N GLU A 108 -7.77 11.61 -4.92
CA GLU A 108 -8.49 11.48 -6.18
C GLU A 108 -8.38 10.07 -6.78
N TYR A 109 -7.21 9.46 -6.74
CA TYR A 109 -7.01 8.08 -7.22
C TYR A 109 -7.85 7.08 -6.39
N ILE A 110 -7.79 7.16 -5.05
CA ILE A 110 -8.58 6.32 -4.14
C ILE A 110 -10.07 6.51 -4.40
N LYS A 111 -10.52 7.75 -4.55
CA LYS A 111 -11.91 8.07 -4.88
C LYS A 111 -12.32 7.42 -6.20
N GLY A 112 -11.48 7.49 -7.23
CA GLY A 112 -11.74 6.83 -8.51
C GLY A 112 -11.90 5.31 -8.37
N LEU A 113 -11.08 4.64 -7.55
CA LEU A 113 -11.21 3.22 -7.24
C LEU A 113 -12.52 2.91 -6.49
N GLN A 114 -12.77 3.59 -5.39
CA GLN A 114 -13.87 3.28 -4.47
C GLN A 114 -15.24 3.65 -5.05
N ASP A 115 -15.38 4.77 -5.78
CA ASP A 115 -16.61 5.15 -6.48
C ASP A 115 -17.04 4.08 -7.52
N HIS A 116 -16.08 3.27 -8.00
CA HIS A 116 -16.34 2.20 -8.97
C HIS A 116 -16.25 0.80 -8.36
N GLY A 117 -16.42 0.72 -7.03
CA GLY A 117 -16.61 -0.51 -6.27
C GLY A 117 -15.36 -1.39 -6.14
N MET A 118 -14.17 -0.80 -6.20
CA MET A 118 -12.88 -1.45 -5.97
C MET A 118 -12.39 -1.12 -4.56
N ILE A 119 -11.97 -2.12 -3.79
CA ILE A 119 -11.32 -1.89 -2.50
C ILE A 119 -9.93 -1.27 -2.77
N ALA A 120 -9.67 -0.11 -2.20
CA ALA A 120 -8.41 0.62 -2.35
C ALA A 120 -7.49 0.43 -1.14
N THR A 121 -6.17 0.37 -1.38
CA THR A 121 -5.16 0.21 -0.32
C THR A 121 -4.09 1.29 -0.42
N ALA A 122 -4.02 2.18 0.56
CA ALA A 122 -2.92 3.13 0.67
C ALA A 122 -1.67 2.44 1.24
N LYS A 123 -0.51 2.59 0.57
CA LYS A 123 0.74 1.93 0.95
C LYS A 123 1.95 2.82 0.77
N HIS A 124 3.02 2.61 1.54
CA HIS A 124 3.32 1.59 2.55
C HIS A 124 3.51 2.26 3.91
N PHE A 125 2.53 2.13 4.80
CA PHE A 125 2.57 2.79 6.12
C PHE A 125 3.74 2.26 6.99
N PRO A 126 4.46 3.11 7.73
CA PRO A 126 4.26 4.54 7.98
C PRO A 126 4.91 5.49 6.97
N GLY A 127 5.43 5.01 5.86
CA GLY A 127 6.09 5.75 4.79
C GLY A 127 7.43 5.12 4.43
N HIS A 128 7.61 4.75 3.17
CA HIS A 128 8.80 4.07 2.65
C HIS A 128 9.68 4.99 1.78
N GLY A 129 9.26 6.25 1.56
CA GLY A 129 9.86 7.13 0.56
C GLY A 129 11.25 7.65 0.88
N ASP A 130 11.64 7.72 2.18
CA ASP A 130 12.97 8.18 2.62
C ASP A 130 13.98 7.05 2.88
N THR A 131 13.58 5.81 2.71
CA THR A 131 14.50 4.68 2.96
C THR A 131 15.55 4.56 1.87
N GLN A 132 16.73 4.03 2.24
CA GLN A 132 17.84 3.75 1.32
C GLN A 132 18.00 2.26 1.01
N THR A 133 17.13 1.43 1.56
CA THR A 133 17.18 -0.03 1.44
C THR A 133 15.82 -0.52 0.95
N ASP A 134 15.86 -1.47 0.02
CA ASP A 134 14.67 -2.18 -0.44
C ASP A 134 14.22 -3.22 0.61
N SER A 135 12.99 -3.07 1.12
CA SER A 135 12.41 -3.98 2.12
C SER A 135 12.18 -5.40 1.60
N HIS A 136 12.19 -5.62 0.29
CA HIS A 136 12.22 -6.98 -0.28
C HIS A 136 13.51 -7.71 0.05
N SER A 137 14.60 -6.99 0.27
CA SER A 137 15.93 -7.57 0.51
C SER A 137 16.36 -7.55 1.97
N SER A 138 16.01 -6.54 2.76
CA SER A 138 16.36 -6.40 4.18
C SER A 138 15.49 -5.36 4.87
N LEU A 139 15.56 -5.27 6.22
CA LEU A 139 14.82 -4.27 6.98
C LEU A 139 15.26 -2.85 6.58
N ALA A 140 14.31 -2.08 6.06
CA ALA A 140 14.53 -0.71 5.64
C ALA A 140 14.34 0.26 6.83
N MET A 141 15.23 1.26 6.93
CA MET A 141 15.23 2.24 8.01
C MET A 141 14.69 3.58 7.54
N ILE A 142 13.81 4.19 8.34
CA ILE A 142 13.34 5.57 8.12
C ILE A 142 14.17 6.49 9.02
N PRO A 143 15.08 7.30 8.45
CA PRO A 143 15.98 8.17 9.21
C PRO A 143 15.29 9.50 9.56
N SER A 144 14.18 9.47 10.28
CA SER A 144 13.36 10.66 10.54
C SER A 144 13.02 10.82 12.02
N ASP A 145 13.18 12.03 12.53
CA ASP A 145 12.65 12.39 13.84
C ASP A 145 11.12 12.47 13.85
N SER A 146 10.54 12.51 15.04
CA SER A 146 9.09 12.51 15.24
C SER A 146 8.38 13.69 14.52
N SER A 147 8.96 14.88 14.52
CA SER A 147 8.35 16.07 13.91
C SER A 147 8.27 15.92 12.40
N ARG A 148 9.37 15.52 11.78
CA ARG A 148 9.44 15.27 10.34
C ARG A 148 8.50 14.15 9.93
N LEU A 149 8.49 13.03 10.67
CA LEU A 149 7.65 11.88 10.35
C LEU A 149 6.16 12.26 10.24
N TRP A 150 5.65 13.10 11.17
CA TRP A 150 4.27 13.59 11.12
C TRP A 150 4.01 14.60 10.01
N SER A 151 4.99 15.43 9.67
CA SER A 151 4.83 16.49 8.67
C SER A 151 5.05 16.01 7.24
N VAL A 152 5.76 14.91 7.04
CA VAL A 152 6.12 14.39 5.71
C VAL A 152 5.54 12.99 5.51
N GLU A 153 6.12 11.96 6.11
CA GLU A 153 5.82 10.55 5.81
C GLU A 153 4.39 10.17 6.17
N LEU A 154 3.92 10.53 7.37
CA LEU A 154 2.58 10.19 7.85
C LEU A 154 1.48 11.10 7.31
N LYS A 155 1.81 12.28 6.79
CA LYS A 155 0.82 13.28 6.37
C LYS A 155 -0.16 12.75 5.32
N PRO A 156 0.27 12.08 4.22
CA PRO A 156 -0.64 11.50 3.26
C PRO A 156 -1.54 10.42 3.88
N PHE A 157 -0.99 9.55 4.72
CA PHE A 157 -1.76 8.48 5.40
C PHE A 157 -2.84 9.04 6.31
N VAL A 158 -2.55 10.11 7.06
CA VAL A 158 -3.57 10.82 7.88
C VAL A 158 -4.69 11.37 7.00
N LYS A 159 -4.35 11.91 5.83
CA LYS A 159 -5.34 12.48 4.89
C LYS A 159 -6.24 11.39 4.30
N VAL A 160 -5.66 10.32 3.77
CA VAL A 160 -6.43 9.23 3.14
C VAL A 160 -7.24 8.44 4.17
N ALA A 161 -6.71 8.22 5.39
CA ALA A 161 -7.45 7.60 6.48
C ALA A 161 -8.70 8.40 6.87
N LYS A 162 -8.57 9.73 6.99
CA LYS A 162 -9.70 10.63 7.28
C LYS A 162 -10.72 10.71 6.14
N ALA A 163 -10.29 10.47 4.92
CA ALA A 163 -11.16 10.45 3.74
C ALA A 163 -11.87 9.09 3.56
N GLY A 164 -11.55 8.09 4.39
CA GLY A 164 -12.22 6.79 4.37
C GLY A 164 -11.67 5.82 3.32
N VAL A 165 -10.32 5.77 3.16
CA VAL A 165 -9.71 4.68 2.39
C VAL A 165 -10.06 3.33 3.00
N ASP A 166 -10.37 2.33 2.17
CA ASP A 166 -10.83 1.01 2.64
C ASP A 166 -9.74 0.24 3.41
N ALA A 167 -8.49 0.32 2.93
CA ALA A 167 -7.37 -0.41 3.52
C ALA A 167 -6.09 0.42 3.58
N ILE A 168 -5.23 0.11 4.56
CA ILE A 168 -3.85 0.62 4.66
C ILE A 168 -2.91 -0.58 4.82
N MET A 169 -1.86 -0.62 3.98
CA MET A 169 -0.81 -1.65 4.02
C MET A 169 0.35 -1.19 4.88
N ILE A 170 0.76 -2.06 5.83
CA ILE A 170 1.89 -1.82 6.71
C ILE A 170 3.17 -2.36 6.09
N ALA A 171 4.20 -1.52 5.98
CA ALA A 171 5.51 -1.88 5.45
C ALA A 171 6.41 -2.60 6.46
N HIS A 172 7.41 -3.33 5.94
CA HIS A 172 8.51 -3.87 6.74
C HIS A 172 9.63 -2.85 6.87
N VAL A 173 9.32 -1.74 7.56
CA VAL A 173 10.26 -0.64 7.84
C VAL A 173 10.38 -0.40 9.34
N HIS A 174 11.52 0.15 9.76
CA HIS A 174 11.77 0.53 11.13
C HIS A 174 12.15 2.01 11.21
N ALA A 175 11.64 2.71 12.23
CA ALA A 175 11.96 4.12 12.52
C ALA A 175 12.55 4.22 13.94
N PRO A 176 13.87 4.05 14.10
CA PRO A 176 14.52 3.95 15.41
C PRO A 176 14.37 5.20 16.27
N ASP A 177 14.42 6.37 15.67
CA ASP A 177 14.27 7.65 16.39
C ASP A 177 12.83 7.87 16.91
N PHE A 178 11.86 7.17 16.33
CA PHE A 178 10.45 7.27 16.73
C PHE A 178 10.01 6.12 17.64
N GLN A 179 10.62 4.95 17.50
CA GLN A 179 10.38 3.77 18.33
C GLN A 179 11.71 3.18 18.84
N PRO A 180 12.41 3.86 19.75
CA PRO A 180 13.73 3.43 20.21
C PRO A 180 13.71 2.16 21.09
N GLU A 181 12.55 1.75 21.58
CA GLU A 181 12.41 0.60 22.50
C GLU A 181 12.31 -0.76 21.79
N SER A 182 12.29 -0.78 20.44
CA SER A 182 12.09 -2.01 19.68
C SER A 182 12.69 -1.92 18.29
N ASP A 183 13.42 -2.95 17.89
CA ASP A 183 13.96 -3.12 16.53
C ASP A 183 12.94 -3.78 15.57
N ASN A 184 11.72 -4.02 16.02
CA ASN A 184 10.68 -4.65 15.20
C ASN A 184 10.28 -3.75 14.02
N PRO A 185 10.08 -4.32 12.82
CA PRO A 185 9.46 -3.60 11.72
C PRO A 185 8.04 -3.16 12.07
N ALA A 186 7.55 -2.14 11.41
CA ALA A 186 6.22 -1.59 11.66
C ALA A 186 5.11 -2.65 11.62
N THR A 187 5.24 -3.64 10.74
CA THR A 187 4.31 -4.77 10.58
C THR A 187 4.15 -5.60 11.87
N LEU A 188 5.22 -5.78 12.65
CA LEU A 188 5.24 -6.55 13.89
C LEU A 188 5.06 -5.66 15.13
N SER A 189 4.82 -4.38 14.95
CA SER A 189 4.84 -3.38 16.01
C SER A 189 3.44 -2.93 16.42
N LYS A 190 3.01 -3.31 17.63
CA LYS A 190 1.78 -2.79 18.24
C LYS A 190 1.79 -1.26 18.36
N PHE A 191 2.97 -0.67 18.50
CA PHE A 191 3.11 0.77 18.52
C PHE A 191 2.63 1.39 17.22
N TRP A 192 3.09 0.91 16.06
CA TRP A 192 2.70 1.42 14.74
C TRP A 192 1.25 1.08 14.38
N VAL A 193 0.89 -0.18 14.48
CA VAL A 193 -0.42 -0.67 14.02
C VAL A 193 -1.53 -0.20 14.95
N THR A 194 -1.44 -0.53 16.25
CA THR A 194 -2.50 -0.21 17.20
C THR A 194 -2.43 1.24 17.70
N ASN A 195 -1.25 1.69 18.19
CA ASN A 195 -1.22 2.97 18.90
C ASN A 195 -1.21 4.15 17.95
N ILE A 196 -0.44 4.08 16.84
CA ILE A 196 -0.39 5.17 15.86
C ILE A 196 -1.56 5.09 14.88
N LEU A 197 -1.69 4.01 14.11
CA LEU A 197 -2.66 3.95 13.01
C LEU A 197 -4.10 3.85 13.55
N ARG A 198 -4.42 2.86 14.39
CA ARG A 198 -5.79 2.70 14.91
C ARG A 198 -6.20 3.81 15.85
N LYS A 199 -5.38 4.12 16.89
CA LYS A 199 -5.81 5.02 17.97
C LYS A 199 -5.51 6.48 17.69
N LYS A 200 -4.28 6.84 17.29
CA LYS A 200 -3.88 8.25 17.15
C LYS A 200 -4.37 8.87 15.85
N ILE A 201 -4.28 8.14 14.73
CA ILE A 201 -4.82 8.57 13.42
C ILE A 201 -6.33 8.34 13.37
N GLY A 202 -6.85 7.29 14.03
CA GLY A 202 -8.26 6.94 14.07
C GLY A 202 -8.71 6.16 12.84
N PHE A 203 -7.83 5.35 12.24
CA PHE A 203 -8.17 4.55 11.07
C PHE A 203 -9.06 3.36 11.45
N GLU A 204 -10.23 3.24 10.81
CA GLU A 204 -11.24 2.20 11.09
C GLU A 204 -11.32 1.13 9.99
N GLY A 205 -10.67 1.34 8.84
CA GLY A 205 -10.64 0.39 7.71
C GLY A 205 -9.75 -0.83 7.96
N ILE A 206 -9.49 -1.61 6.92
CA ILE A 206 -8.68 -2.83 6.98
C ILE A 206 -7.20 -2.48 7.10
N ILE A 207 -6.50 -3.10 8.04
CA ILE A 207 -5.03 -3.07 8.13
C ILE A 207 -4.48 -4.37 7.58
N ILE A 208 -3.77 -4.27 6.46
CA ILE A 208 -3.15 -5.40 5.78
C ILE A 208 -1.62 -5.30 5.85
N THR A 209 -0.92 -6.44 5.88
CA THR A 209 0.55 -6.43 5.83
C THR A 209 1.05 -6.29 4.40
N ASP A 210 2.28 -5.83 4.23
CA ASP A 210 3.07 -6.18 3.05
C ASP A 210 3.41 -7.69 3.06
N GLY A 211 3.99 -8.22 1.99
CA GLY A 211 4.28 -9.65 1.85
C GLY A 211 5.22 -10.18 2.94
N MET A 212 4.74 -11.10 3.78
CA MET A 212 5.52 -11.64 4.91
C MET A 212 6.72 -12.48 4.48
N GLY A 213 6.77 -12.94 3.22
CA GLY A 213 7.94 -13.60 2.63
C GLY A 213 9.11 -12.67 2.28
N MET A 214 8.96 -11.35 2.42
CA MET A 214 10.01 -10.38 2.09
C MET A 214 11.18 -10.43 3.09
N GLY A 215 12.39 -10.13 2.58
CA GLY A 215 13.64 -10.17 3.36
C GLY A 215 13.69 -9.22 4.57
N GLY A 216 12.87 -8.17 4.59
CA GLY A 216 12.69 -7.29 5.74
C GLY A 216 12.16 -8.01 6.99
N VAL A 217 11.46 -9.14 6.80
CA VAL A 217 10.96 -10.00 7.88
C VAL A 217 11.76 -11.30 7.96
N THR A 218 11.82 -12.07 6.87
CA THR A 218 12.32 -13.46 6.89
C THR A 218 13.78 -13.61 7.26
N LYS A 219 14.59 -12.56 7.11
CA LYS A 219 16.00 -12.58 7.52
C LYS A 219 16.21 -12.49 9.04
N ASN A 220 15.23 -11.92 9.76
CA ASN A 220 15.37 -11.60 11.18
C ASN A 220 14.40 -12.38 12.07
N TYR A 221 13.32 -12.93 11.51
CA TYR A 221 12.25 -13.57 12.26
C TYR A 221 11.84 -14.90 11.63
N ALA A 222 11.53 -15.89 12.45
CA ALA A 222 10.89 -17.12 12.01
C ALA A 222 9.43 -16.83 11.60
N ASP A 223 8.93 -17.53 10.58
CA ASP A 223 7.62 -17.25 9.96
C ASP A 223 6.46 -17.30 10.97
N ASP A 224 6.42 -18.34 11.80
CA ASP A 224 5.39 -18.51 12.83
C ASP A 224 5.41 -17.38 13.87
N TYR A 225 6.60 -16.97 14.32
CA TYR A 225 6.76 -15.84 15.22
C TYR A 225 6.28 -14.54 14.56
N ALA A 226 6.70 -14.28 13.33
CA ALA A 226 6.34 -13.06 12.60
C ALA A 226 4.82 -12.94 12.40
N ILE A 227 4.16 -14.04 12.01
CA ILE A 227 2.70 -14.08 11.84
C ILE A 227 1.98 -13.80 13.17
N ILE A 228 2.42 -14.45 14.27
CA ILE A 228 1.81 -14.24 15.59
C ILE A 228 1.96 -12.79 16.05
N GLU A 229 3.15 -12.22 15.94
CA GLU A 229 3.39 -10.83 16.35
C GLU A 229 2.63 -9.82 15.46
N THR A 230 2.45 -10.09 14.18
CA THR A 230 1.63 -9.28 13.27
C THR A 230 0.16 -9.25 13.71
N VAL A 231 -0.41 -10.40 14.08
CA VAL A 231 -1.78 -10.46 14.62
C VAL A 231 -1.87 -9.72 15.96
N LYS A 232 -0.90 -9.90 16.86
CA LYS A 232 -0.84 -9.19 18.15
C LYS A 232 -0.63 -7.69 17.98
N ALA A 233 0.05 -7.26 16.93
CA ALA A 233 0.21 -5.84 16.57
C ALA A 233 -1.13 -5.21 16.19
N GLY A 234 -2.08 -5.98 15.64
CA GLY A 234 -3.43 -5.55 15.29
C GLY A 234 -3.70 -5.46 13.79
N CYS A 235 -2.94 -6.17 12.94
CA CYS A 235 -3.27 -6.33 11.53
C CYS A 235 -4.49 -7.26 11.37
N ASP A 236 -5.35 -6.92 10.40
CA ASP A 236 -6.58 -7.68 10.11
C ASP A 236 -6.36 -8.74 9.05
N VAL A 237 -5.48 -8.46 8.07
CA VAL A 237 -5.17 -9.34 6.94
C VAL A 237 -3.66 -9.49 6.81
N ILE A 238 -3.20 -10.69 6.49
CA ILE A 238 -1.78 -11.03 6.30
C ILE A 238 -1.58 -11.53 4.87
N ILE A 239 -0.64 -10.91 4.15
CA ILE A 239 -0.20 -11.42 2.84
C ILE A 239 0.92 -12.43 3.07
N GLN A 240 0.63 -13.69 2.77
CA GLN A 240 1.61 -14.77 2.84
C GLN A 240 2.02 -15.17 1.41
N ASN A 241 3.28 -14.91 1.03
CA ASN A 241 3.84 -15.15 -0.30
C ASN A 241 5.16 -15.93 -0.23
#